data_250949f93cc264676cb1b86e86fb9ecf
#
_entry.id   250949f93cc264676cb1b86e86fb9ecf
#
_cell.length_a   1.000
_cell.length_b   1.000
_cell.length_c   1.000
_cell.angle_alpha   90.00
_cell.angle_beta   90.00
_cell.angle_gamma   90.00
#
_symmetry.space_group_name_H-M   'P 1'
#
loop_
_entity.id
_entity.type
_entity.pdbx_description
1 polymer ?
#
loop_
_entity_poly.entity_id
_entity_poly.type
_entity_poly.pdbx_seq_one_letter_code
_entity_poly.pdbx_strand_id
1 'polypeptide(L)'
;MKVRKLFAGAAAAATLLGGMAFGATTANAAEANISSTTITVNATDANQFYTKPVDTADLQANLRMFKYVELAKYVSDGNTGVELEGLVSGEAVDAAFAAAGYNDQTKGDSLNEWAWLGNTTLTAAQTTAFVNALKDLAVTDITPTASNGGKTQTFTFAEGGLYLIVDQSGKLVVEDNDTHKLVWNGNAPILAGTAITGAAPSVNNATGVLAAAGVVDLKSSKEETTKAGAVTWQKVDKNAAALTGAEFQVYEGDVSGLSADELKAKTPLKFNGSNGAYSLLTANADVTYPEGATDTLQSNAEGKYTLNGLKLNTTYTVIETKVPTGYNGTFVGKFTITTGATADAAATFAGKDAWNLSKDNKGTFQVTNVKNITQLPLTGAAGTMLFSVIGLLIAGAAVTVFVKSRSTKRALNA
;
A
#
# COMPACT_ATOMS: atom_id res chain seq x y z
N MET A 1 -4.36 -20.04 12.47
CA MET A 1 -5.58 -19.29 12.09
C MET A 1 -5.26 -18.51 10.83
N LYS A 2 -5.93 -18.77 9.72
CA LYS A 2 -5.55 -18.27 8.39
C LYS A 2 -5.75 -16.75 8.35
N VAL A 3 -4.67 -16.02 8.21
CA VAL A 3 -4.69 -14.60 7.80
C VAL A 3 -5.44 -14.57 6.47
N ARG A 4 -6.64 -14.02 6.45
CA ARG A 4 -7.31 -13.62 5.23
C ARG A 4 -6.53 -12.42 4.70
N LYS A 5 -5.46 -12.72 3.95
CA LYS A 5 -5.02 -11.81 2.91
C LYS A 5 -6.20 -11.71 1.96
N LEU A 6 -7.03 -10.71 2.14
CA LEU A 6 -7.84 -10.18 1.06
C LEU A 6 -6.83 -9.63 0.06
N PHE A 7 -6.25 -10.52 -0.74
CA PHE A 7 -5.83 -10.15 -2.07
C PHE A 7 -7.13 -9.78 -2.78
N ALA A 8 -7.54 -8.53 -2.67
CA ALA A 8 -8.23 -7.90 -3.76
C ALA A 8 -7.21 -7.89 -4.90
N GLY A 9 -7.04 -9.05 -5.52
CA GLY A 9 -6.45 -9.10 -6.83
C GLY A 9 -7.15 -8.01 -7.61
N ALA A 10 -6.40 -7.19 -8.32
CA ALA A 10 -6.94 -6.28 -9.31
C ALA A 10 -7.73 -7.12 -10.33
N ALA A 11 -8.94 -7.50 -9.95
CA ALA A 11 -9.95 -7.90 -10.91
C ALA A 11 -10.35 -6.58 -11.57
N ALA A 12 -9.53 -6.13 -12.52
CA ALA A 12 -9.92 -5.20 -13.53
C ALA A 12 -11.03 -5.91 -14.32
N ALA A 13 -12.23 -5.93 -13.76
CA ALA A 13 -13.40 -6.27 -14.55
C ALA A 13 -13.67 -5.03 -15.38
N ALA A 14 -13.25 -5.05 -16.64
CA ALA A 14 -13.71 -4.10 -17.61
C ALA A 14 -15.23 -4.01 -17.49
N THR A 15 -15.77 -2.79 -17.58
CA THR A 15 -17.21 -2.58 -17.56
C THR A 15 -17.74 -3.21 -18.83
N LEU A 16 -18.55 -4.26 -18.67
CA LEU A 16 -19.11 -4.98 -19.79
C LEU A 16 -19.98 -4.03 -20.58
N LEU A 17 -19.81 -4.02 -21.93
CA LEU A 17 -20.85 -3.55 -22.81
C LEU A 17 -22.16 -4.24 -22.39
N GLY A 18 -23.10 -3.48 -21.86
CA GLY A 18 -24.47 -3.95 -21.74
C GLY A 18 -24.92 -4.37 -23.15
N GLY A 19 -25.12 -5.69 -23.32
CA GLY A 19 -25.24 -6.36 -24.60
C GLY A 19 -25.89 -5.50 -25.69
N MET A 20 -25.07 -5.07 -26.62
CA MET A 20 -25.58 -4.62 -27.92
C MET A 20 -25.82 -5.87 -28.77
N ALA A 21 -26.86 -6.62 -28.46
CA ALA A 21 -27.37 -7.61 -29.37
C ALA A 21 -28.30 -6.89 -30.34
N PHE A 22 -27.82 -6.64 -31.52
CA PHE A 22 -28.66 -6.10 -32.62
C PHE A 22 -29.45 -7.24 -33.23
N GLY A 23 -30.68 -7.44 -32.79
CA GLY A 23 -31.59 -8.42 -33.34
C GLY A 23 -32.64 -7.75 -34.24
N ALA A 24 -32.98 -8.40 -35.34
CA ALA A 24 -34.09 -7.99 -36.21
C ALA A 24 -35.37 -7.81 -35.40
N THR A 25 -35.94 -6.61 -35.39
CA THR A 25 -37.19 -6.31 -34.71
C THR A 25 -38.35 -6.20 -35.64
N THR A 26 -39.54 -6.54 -35.15
CA THR A 26 -40.80 -6.50 -35.82
C THR A 26 -41.22 -5.08 -36.21
N ALA A 27 -41.99 -4.98 -37.26
CA ALA A 27 -42.36 -3.86 -38.13
C ALA A 27 -43.05 -2.65 -37.48
N ASN A 28 -42.51 -2.02 -36.43
CA ASN A 28 -42.95 -0.69 -35.94
C ASN A 28 -41.92 -0.02 -34.98
N ALA A 29 -40.66 -0.42 -34.99
CA ALA A 29 -39.65 0.29 -34.21
C ALA A 29 -39.20 1.56 -34.96
N ALA A 30 -39.02 2.65 -34.22
CA ALA A 30 -38.43 3.88 -34.77
C ALA A 30 -36.96 3.63 -35.18
N GLU A 31 -36.49 4.34 -36.20
CA GLU A 31 -35.09 4.29 -36.62
C GLU A 31 -34.14 4.53 -35.46
N ALA A 32 -33.05 3.78 -35.41
CA ALA A 32 -32.06 3.91 -34.34
C ALA A 32 -31.40 5.28 -34.42
N ASN A 33 -31.47 6.03 -33.31
CA ASN A 33 -30.77 7.30 -33.16
C ASN A 33 -29.42 7.08 -32.46
N ILE A 34 -28.35 7.26 -33.20
CA ILE A 34 -26.95 7.10 -32.79
C ILE A 34 -26.26 8.45 -32.57
N SER A 35 -27.00 9.55 -32.48
CA SER A 35 -26.43 10.90 -32.36
C SER A 35 -25.92 11.26 -30.95
N SER A 36 -26.12 10.40 -29.97
CA SER A 36 -25.57 10.64 -28.64
C SER A 36 -24.05 10.55 -28.66
N THR A 37 -23.39 11.54 -28.05
CA THR A 37 -21.93 11.65 -27.98
C THR A 37 -21.38 11.49 -26.56
N THR A 38 -22.20 11.04 -25.61
CA THR A 38 -21.81 10.99 -24.21
C THR A 38 -21.80 9.55 -23.63
N ILE A 39 -20.83 9.34 -22.73
CA ILE A 39 -20.79 8.17 -21.86
C ILE A 39 -20.80 8.68 -20.42
N THR A 40 -21.74 8.19 -19.62
CA THR A 40 -21.85 8.49 -18.20
C THR A 40 -21.31 7.34 -17.37
N VAL A 41 -20.39 7.63 -16.47
CA VAL A 41 -19.75 6.65 -15.60
C VAL A 41 -20.12 6.94 -14.15
N ASN A 42 -20.70 5.99 -13.45
CA ASN A 42 -21.08 6.11 -12.06
C ASN A 42 -20.08 5.37 -11.15
N ALA A 43 -19.79 5.96 -9.99
CA ALA A 43 -18.97 5.37 -8.94
C ALA A 43 -19.75 5.19 -7.65
N THR A 44 -19.39 4.19 -6.86
CA THR A 44 -19.94 3.98 -5.50
C THR A 44 -19.40 5.00 -4.52
N ASP A 45 -18.15 5.43 -4.73
CA ASP A 45 -17.47 6.46 -3.94
C ASP A 45 -16.86 7.50 -4.89
N ALA A 46 -17.08 8.80 -4.59
CA ALA A 46 -16.57 9.88 -5.41
C ALA A 46 -15.03 9.83 -5.57
N ASN A 47 -14.31 9.48 -4.52
CA ASN A 47 -12.84 9.40 -4.53
C ASN A 47 -12.25 8.46 -5.60
N GLN A 48 -13.07 7.57 -6.17
CA GLN A 48 -12.64 6.74 -7.30
C GLN A 48 -12.26 7.57 -8.54
N PHE A 49 -12.79 8.78 -8.69
CA PHE A 49 -12.52 9.67 -9.83
C PHE A 49 -11.48 10.75 -9.56
N TYR A 50 -10.88 10.80 -8.37
CA TYR A 50 -10.01 11.92 -7.98
C TYR A 50 -8.60 11.44 -7.64
N THR A 51 -7.63 12.36 -7.77
CA THR A 51 -6.23 12.16 -7.36
C THR A 51 -5.93 12.66 -5.96
N LYS A 52 -6.88 13.42 -5.38
CA LYS A 52 -6.93 13.85 -3.97
C LYS A 52 -8.36 13.63 -3.45
N PRO A 53 -8.59 13.64 -2.13
CA PRO A 53 -9.95 13.58 -1.60
C PRO A 53 -10.86 14.62 -2.28
N VAL A 54 -12.07 14.20 -2.63
CA VAL A 54 -13.01 15.02 -3.40
C VAL A 54 -13.29 16.34 -2.69
N ASP A 55 -13.18 17.44 -3.42
CA ASP A 55 -13.63 18.75 -2.98
C ASP A 55 -15.07 18.98 -3.46
N THR A 56 -16.03 18.97 -2.55
CA THR A 56 -17.45 19.16 -2.87
C THR A 56 -17.79 20.58 -3.29
N ALA A 57 -16.92 21.55 -3.05
CA ALA A 57 -17.08 22.94 -3.51
C ALA A 57 -16.64 23.12 -4.96
N ASP A 58 -15.67 22.31 -5.43
CA ASP A 58 -15.20 22.29 -6.82
C ASP A 58 -15.01 20.86 -7.31
N LEU A 59 -16.06 20.29 -7.87
CA LEU A 59 -16.06 18.95 -8.40
C LEU A 59 -15.18 18.74 -9.65
N GLN A 60 -14.66 19.80 -10.25
CA GLN A 60 -13.72 19.71 -11.37
C GLN A 60 -12.27 19.68 -10.92
N ALA A 61 -11.99 20.06 -9.67
CA ALA A 61 -10.64 20.03 -9.12
C ALA A 61 -10.16 18.61 -8.86
N ASN A 62 -8.88 18.36 -9.17
CA ASN A 62 -8.19 17.11 -8.87
C ASN A 62 -8.82 15.82 -9.46
N LEU A 63 -9.57 15.95 -10.56
CA LEU A 63 -10.03 14.78 -11.30
C LEU A 63 -8.84 13.92 -11.75
N ARG A 64 -9.05 12.61 -11.86
CA ARG A 64 -8.10 11.69 -12.48
C ARG A 64 -7.92 12.05 -13.96
N MET A 65 -6.75 11.77 -14.48
CA MET A 65 -6.42 11.96 -15.88
C MET A 65 -6.88 10.75 -16.68
N PHE A 66 -7.66 11.00 -17.72
CA PHE A 66 -8.14 9.94 -18.61
C PHE A 66 -7.63 10.17 -20.03
N LYS A 67 -7.37 9.05 -20.69
CA LYS A 67 -7.16 9.01 -22.14
C LYS A 67 -8.17 8.10 -22.78
N TYR A 68 -8.45 8.34 -24.05
CA TYR A 68 -9.36 7.49 -24.78
C TYR A 68 -8.85 7.15 -26.18
N VAL A 69 -9.48 6.13 -26.75
CA VAL A 69 -9.47 5.81 -28.17
C VAL A 69 -10.88 5.46 -28.59
N GLU A 70 -11.29 5.97 -29.75
CA GLU A 70 -12.48 5.52 -30.44
C GLU A 70 -12.15 4.22 -31.18
N LEU A 71 -12.79 3.12 -30.79
CA LEU A 71 -12.53 1.81 -31.34
C LEU A 71 -13.35 1.55 -32.61
N ALA A 72 -14.60 1.96 -32.57
CA ALA A 72 -15.54 1.78 -33.68
C ALA A 72 -16.63 2.86 -33.67
N LYS A 73 -17.06 3.30 -34.82
CA LYS A 73 -18.24 4.15 -34.96
C LYS A 73 -19.50 3.30 -35.12
N TYR A 74 -20.64 3.92 -34.85
CA TYR A 74 -21.95 3.35 -35.17
C TYR A 74 -22.32 3.63 -36.58
N VAL A 75 -22.85 2.60 -37.27
CA VAL A 75 -23.42 2.71 -38.62
C VAL A 75 -24.82 2.13 -38.56
N SER A 76 -25.81 2.91 -39.04
CA SER A 76 -27.17 2.41 -39.19
C SER A 76 -27.26 1.42 -40.37
N ASP A 77 -27.95 0.32 -40.18
CA ASP A 77 -28.27 -0.64 -41.25
C ASP A 77 -29.44 -0.18 -42.17
N GLY A 78 -29.89 1.08 -41.95
CA GLY A 78 -31.03 1.65 -42.68
C GLY A 78 -32.42 1.20 -42.17
N ASN A 79 -32.45 0.41 -41.12
CA ASN A 79 -33.65 -0.04 -40.42
C ASN A 79 -33.54 0.31 -38.93
N THR A 80 -33.71 -0.68 -38.07
CA THR A 80 -33.63 -0.50 -36.60
C THR A 80 -32.32 -0.98 -36.01
N GLY A 81 -31.45 -1.55 -36.84
CA GLY A 81 -30.14 -2.09 -36.44
C GLY A 81 -29.04 -1.05 -36.47
N VAL A 82 -28.04 -1.28 -35.64
CA VAL A 82 -26.80 -0.52 -35.62
C VAL A 82 -25.65 -1.50 -35.67
N GLU A 83 -24.70 -1.27 -36.53
CA GLU A 83 -23.46 -2.05 -36.64
C GLU A 83 -22.26 -1.27 -36.14
N LEU A 84 -21.20 -1.99 -35.78
CA LEU A 84 -19.91 -1.41 -35.46
C LEU A 84 -19.01 -1.44 -36.72
N GLU A 85 -18.52 -0.25 -37.11
CA GLU A 85 -17.47 -0.13 -38.11
C GLU A 85 -16.15 0.26 -37.38
N GLY A 86 -15.17 -0.64 -37.42
CA GLY A 86 -13.90 -0.46 -36.71
C GLY A 86 -13.06 0.70 -37.26
N LEU A 87 -12.50 1.49 -36.38
CA LEU A 87 -11.62 2.62 -36.68
C LEU A 87 -10.16 2.31 -36.35
N VAL A 88 -9.88 1.25 -35.63
CA VAL A 88 -8.54 0.78 -35.27
C VAL A 88 -8.25 -0.58 -35.90
N SER A 89 -6.97 -0.83 -36.20
CA SER A 89 -6.51 -2.07 -36.81
C SER A 89 -5.05 -2.36 -36.39
N GLY A 90 -4.55 -3.54 -36.71
CA GLY A 90 -3.19 -3.95 -36.47
C GLY A 90 -3.06 -4.98 -35.35
N GLU A 91 -1.83 -5.40 -35.08
CA GLU A 91 -1.50 -6.54 -34.22
C GLU A 91 -2.16 -6.49 -32.82
N ALA A 92 -2.24 -5.32 -32.19
CA ALA A 92 -2.92 -5.16 -30.91
C ALA A 92 -4.43 -5.44 -30.99
N VAL A 93 -5.06 -5.04 -32.10
CA VAL A 93 -6.49 -5.28 -32.34
C VAL A 93 -6.73 -6.76 -32.62
N ASP A 94 -5.92 -7.38 -33.46
CA ASP A 94 -5.98 -8.81 -33.76
C ASP A 94 -5.81 -9.66 -32.50
N ALA A 95 -4.84 -9.30 -31.67
CA ALA A 95 -4.59 -9.94 -30.36
C ALA A 95 -5.77 -9.77 -29.41
N ALA A 96 -6.41 -8.59 -29.40
CA ALA A 96 -7.57 -8.31 -28.56
C ALA A 96 -8.77 -9.18 -28.96
N PHE A 97 -9.07 -9.27 -30.25
CA PHE A 97 -10.15 -10.10 -30.75
C PHE A 97 -9.90 -11.60 -30.51
N ALA A 98 -8.66 -12.07 -30.73
CA ALA A 98 -8.27 -13.45 -30.40
C ALA A 98 -8.45 -13.74 -28.89
N ALA A 99 -8.03 -12.81 -28.01
CA ALA A 99 -8.20 -12.93 -26.57
C ALA A 99 -9.67 -12.90 -26.13
N ALA A 100 -10.52 -12.18 -26.86
CA ALA A 100 -11.96 -12.17 -26.67
C ALA A 100 -12.62 -13.47 -27.14
N GLY A 101 -11.92 -14.30 -27.90
CA GLY A 101 -12.43 -15.58 -28.41
C GLY A 101 -12.94 -15.54 -29.86
N TYR A 102 -12.66 -14.45 -30.59
CA TYR A 102 -12.95 -14.38 -32.01
C TYR A 102 -12.05 -15.34 -32.79
N ASN A 103 -12.64 -16.23 -33.60
CA ASN A 103 -11.94 -17.17 -34.45
C ASN A 103 -12.91 -17.73 -35.50
N ASP A 104 -12.41 -18.57 -36.42
CA ASP A 104 -13.23 -19.16 -37.49
C ASP A 104 -14.43 -19.99 -37.03
N GLN A 105 -14.42 -20.50 -35.80
CA GLN A 105 -15.53 -21.26 -35.22
C GLN A 105 -16.56 -20.36 -34.52
N THR A 106 -16.12 -19.23 -33.98
CA THR A 106 -16.97 -18.31 -33.20
C THR A 106 -17.48 -17.12 -33.99
N LYS A 107 -16.87 -16.80 -35.13
CA LYS A 107 -17.28 -15.66 -35.98
C LYS A 107 -18.71 -15.76 -36.53
N GLY A 108 -19.26 -16.99 -36.66
CA GLY A 108 -20.61 -17.21 -37.24
C GLY A 108 -20.73 -16.60 -38.63
N ASP A 109 -21.84 -15.92 -38.87
CA ASP A 109 -22.13 -15.22 -40.14
C ASP A 109 -21.63 -13.75 -40.13
N SER A 110 -20.83 -13.34 -39.11
CA SER A 110 -20.33 -11.98 -39.02
C SER A 110 -19.33 -11.67 -40.14
N LEU A 111 -19.50 -10.52 -40.77
CA LEU A 111 -18.68 -10.10 -41.90
C LEU A 111 -17.22 -9.77 -41.46
N ASN A 112 -17.03 -9.31 -40.22
CA ASN A 112 -15.74 -8.99 -39.62
C ASN A 112 -15.82 -9.07 -38.10
N GLU A 113 -14.67 -8.89 -37.43
CA GLU A 113 -14.54 -8.96 -35.98
C GLU A 113 -15.38 -7.91 -35.22
N TRP A 114 -15.56 -6.72 -35.80
CA TRP A 114 -16.36 -5.66 -35.18
C TRP A 114 -17.87 -5.99 -35.23
N ALA A 115 -18.35 -6.50 -36.35
CA ALA A 115 -19.73 -7.00 -36.47
C ALA A 115 -19.96 -8.18 -35.51
N TRP A 116 -18.98 -9.06 -35.35
CA TRP A 116 -19.02 -10.13 -34.35
C TRP A 116 -19.10 -9.57 -32.93
N LEU A 117 -18.24 -8.57 -32.56
CA LEU A 117 -18.24 -7.94 -31.24
C LEU A 117 -19.61 -7.32 -30.92
N GLY A 118 -20.21 -6.62 -31.87
CA GLY A 118 -21.56 -6.04 -31.74
C GLY A 118 -22.66 -7.07 -31.45
N ASN A 119 -22.48 -8.31 -31.89
CA ASN A 119 -23.44 -9.41 -31.74
C ASN A 119 -23.07 -10.44 -30.68
N THR A 120 -21.97 -10.26 -29.97
CA THR A 120 -21.44 -11.23 -29.00
C THR A 120 -21.47 -10.68 -27.57
N THR A 121 -21.86 -11.53 -26.63
CA THR A 121 -21.72 -11.22 -25.21
C THR A 121 -20.41 -11.79 -24.69
N LEU A 122 -19.44 -10.92 -24.34
CA LEU A 122 -18.19 -11.32 -23.76
C LEU A 122 -18.35 -11.65 -22.28
N THR A 123 -17.67 -12.67 -21.80
CA THR A 123 -17.49 -12.89 -20.36
C THR A 123 -16.60 -11.79 -19.77
N ALA A 124 -16.64 -11.61 -18.44
CA ALA A 124 -15.78 -10.65 -17.75
C ALA A 124 -14.29 -10.89 -18.01
N ALA A 125 -13.86 -12.15 -18.13
CA ALA A 125 -12.48 -12.51 -18.44
C ALA A 125 -12.09 -12.11 -19.87
N GLN A 126 -12.95 -12.39 -20.83
CA GLN A 126 -12.76 -12.00 -22.23
C GLN A 126 -12.73 -10.48 -22.40
N THR A 127 -13.66 -9.76 -21.76
CA THR A 127 -13.67 -8.30 -21.77
C THR A 127 -12.38 -7.73 -21.17
N THR A 128 -11.93 -8.27 -20.05
CA THR A 128 -10.67 -7.85 -19.44
C THR A 128 -9.47 -8.10 -20.35
N ALA A 129 -9.41 -9.25 -21.00
CA ALA A 129 -8.34 -9.56 -21.95
C ALA A 129 -8.37 -8.63 -23.16
N PHE A 130 -9.55 -8.38 -23.71
CA PHE A 130 -9.79 -7.46 -24.83
C PHE A 130 -9.31 -6.06 -24.53
N VAL A 131 -9.76 -5.45 -23.42
CA VAL A 131 -9.39 -4.07 -23.08
C VAL A 131 -7.90 -3.94 -22.69
N ASN A 132 -7.32 -4.96 -22.07
CA ASN A 132 -5.89 -4.94 -21.71
C ASN A 132 -4.99 -4.98 -22.96
N ALA A 133 -5.40 -5.64 -24.04
CA ALA A 133 -4.66 -5.64 -25.29
C ALA A 133 -4.74 -4.27 -26.01
N LEU A 134 -5.83 -3.52 -25.80
CA LEU A 134 -6.08 -2.25 -26.51
C LEU A 134 -5.76 -0.99 -25.68
N LYS A 135 -5.51 -1.10 -24.37
CA LYS A 135 -5.39 0.08 -23.48
C LYS A 135 -4.32 1.09 -23.91
N ASP A 136 -3.25 0.61 -24.53
CA ASP A 136 -2.15 1.45 -24.97
C ASP A 136 -2.46 2.23 -26.26
N LEU A 137 -3.58 1.93 -26.92
CA LEU A 137 -4.12 2.72 -28.02
C LEU A 137 -4.84 3.99 -27.54
N ALA A 138 -5.18 4.09 -26.26
CA ALA A 138 -5.81 5.28 -25.67
C ALA A 138 -4.77 6.37 -25.47
N VAL A 139 -4.64 7.27 -26.44
CA VAL A 139 -3.62 8.32 -26.49
C VAL A 139 -4.16 9.74 -26.40
N THR A 140 -5.47 9.93 -26.66
CA THR A 140 -6.12 11.24 -26.66
C THR A 140 -6.63 11.59 -25.27
N ASP A 141 -6.22 12.75 -24.73
CA ASP A 141 -6.68 13.21 -23.42
C ASP A 141 -8.17 13.56 -23.44
N ILE A 142 -8.87 13.25 -22.35
CA ILE A 142 -10.27 13.61 -22.14
C ILE A 142 -10.53 13.96 -20.68
N THR A 143 -11.21 15.08 -20.46
CA THR A 143 -11.63 15.52 -19.13
C THR A 143 -13.15 15.39 -19.02
N PRO A 144 -13.65 14.56 -18.09
CA PRO A 144 -15.09 14.42 -17.90
C PRO A 144 -15.67 15.61 -17.12
N THR A 145 -17.00 15.76 -17.21
CA THR A 145 -17.76 16.68 -16.36
C THR A 145 -18.30 15.95 -15.14
N ALA A 146 -17.93 16.42 -13.96
CA ALA A 146 -18.35 15.83 -12.68
C ALA A 146 -19.72 16.33 -12.25
N SER A 147 -20.51 15.43 -11.64
CA SER A 147 -21.84 15.72 -11.08
C SER A 147 -22.13 14.79 -9.89
N ASN A 148 -23.30 14.91 -9.28
CA ASN A 148 -23.75 14.05 -8.19
C ASN A 148 -22.73 13.92 -7.04
N GLY A 149 -22.20 15.07 -6.58
CA GLY A 149 -21.18 15.09 -5.53
C GLY A 149 -19.88 14.36 -5.92
N GLY A 150 -19.56 14.36 -7.21
CA GLY A 150 -18.36 13.72 -7.76
C GLY A 150 -18.51 12.23 -8.08
N LYS A 151 -19.65 11.62 -7.79
CA LYS A 151 -19.90 10.18 -8.03
C LYS A 151 -20.25 9.85 -9.48
N THR A 152 -20.56 10.85 -10.30
CA THR A 152 -20.92 10.66 -11.70
C THR A 152 -20.00 11.51 -12.56
N GLN A 153 -19.42 10.89 -13.59
CA GLN A 153 -18.57 11.56 -14.59
C GLN A 153 -19.16 11.36 -15.96
N THR A 154 -19.34 12.45 -16.71
CA THR A 154 -19.82 12.41 -18.09
C THR A 154 -18.68 12.74 -19.04
N PHE A 155 -18.32 11.79 -19.89
CA PHE A 155 -17.34 11.95 -20.97
C PHE A 155 -18.09 12.34 -22.24
N THR A 156 -17.61 13.37 -22.92
CA THR A 156 -18.22 13.86 -24.16
C THR A 156 -17.24 13.70 -25.31
N PHE A 157 -17.68 13.07 -26.38
CA PHE A 157 -16.90 12.76 -27.59
C PHE A 157 -17.39 13.56 -28.78
N ALA A 158 -16.69 13.49 -29.90
CA ALA A 158 -17.08 14.15 -31.13
C ALA A 158 -18.26 13.47 -31.83
N GLU A 159 -18.29 12.15 -31.78
CA GLU A 159 -19.29 11.32 -32.49
C GLU A 159 -19.81 10.17 -31.58
N GLY A 160 -20.90 9.55 -32.00
CA GLY A 160 -21.45 8.35 -31.37
C GLY A 160 -20.66 7.11 -31.78
N GLY A 161 -20.23 6.29 -30.80
CA GLY A 161 -19.44 5.10 -31.10
C GLY A 161 -19.05 4.31 -29.86
N LEU A 162 -18.16 3.35 -30.07
CA LEU A 162 -17.55 2.52 -29.05
C LEU A 162 -16.19 3.07 -28.65
N TYR A 163 -16.02 3.35 -27.37
CA TYR A 163 -14.83 3.98 -26.81
C TYR A 163 -14.16 3.10 -25.75
N LEU A 164 -12.85 3.15 -25.71
CA LEU A 164 -12.05 2.66 -24.59
C LEU A 164 -11.45 3.87 -23.85
N ILE A 165 -11.78 4.02 -22.58
CA ILE A 165 -11.32 5.10 -21.71
C ILE A 165 -10.39 4.49 -20.65
N VAL A 166 -9.20 5.06 -20.47
CA VAL A 166 -8.14 4.52 -19.59
C VAL A 166 -7.72 5.58 -18.58
N ASP A 167 -7.77 5.24 -17.30
CA ASP A 167 -7.25 6.05 -16.21
C ASP A 167 -5.71 6.03 -16.24
N GLN A 168 -5.10 7.20 -16.35
CA GLN A 168 -3.65 7.41 -16.35
C GLN A 168 -3.11 7.77 -14.96
N SER A 169 -4.01 7.93 -13.98
CA SER A 169 -3.65 8.35 -12.64
C SER A 169 -3.22 7.18 -11.78
N GLY A 170 -2.37 7.46 -10.81
CA GLY A 170 -1.91 6.47 -9.85
C GLY A 170 -2.92 6.19 -8.73
N LYS A 171 -2.41 5.59 -7.65
CA LYS A 171 -3.18 5.34 -6.43
C LYS A 171 -3.56 6.65 -5.74
N LEU A 172 -4.74 6.69 -5.13
CA LEU A 172 -5.15 7.77 -4.24
C LEU A 172 -5.14 7.28 -2.79
N VAL A 173 -4.35 7.90 -1.94
CA VAL A 173 -4.41 7.75 -0.49
C VAL A 173 -5.49 8.69 0.05
N VAL A 174 -6.63 8.12 0.46
CA VAL A 174 -7.76 8.91 0.98
C VAL A 174 -7.60 9.16 2.46
N GLU A 175 -7.07 8.18 3.17
CA GLU A 175 -6.86 8.24 4.60
C GLU A 175 -5.58 7.48 4.97
N ASP A 176 -4.71 8.11 5.75
CA ASP A 176 -3.51 7.51 6.32
C ASP A 176 -3.29 8.13 7.71
N ASN A 177 -3.89 7.51 8.72
CA ASN A 177 -3.81 7.94 10.11
C ASN A 177 -3.15 6.85 10.99
N ASP A 178 -3.14 7.05 12.29
CA ASP A 178 -2.48 6.14 13.24
C ASP A 178 -3.16 4.78 13.36
N THR A 179 -4.40 4.64 12.91
CA THR A 179 -5.20 3.41 13.06
C THR A 179 -5.42 2.66 11.77
N HIS A 180 -5.52 3.33 10.64
CA HIS A 180 -5.67 2.67 9.35
C HIS A 180 -5.19 3.52 8.16
N LYS A 181 -5.04 2.87 7.04
CA LYS A 181 -4.73 3.47 5.75
C LYS A 181 -5.73 2.97 4.72
N LEU A 182 -6.35 3.90 3.99
CA LEU A 182 -7.27 3.62 2.88
C LEU A 182 -6.68 4.17 1.58
N VAL A 183 -6.52 3.31 0.61
CA VAL A 183 -5.96 3.62 -0.71
C VAL A 183 -6.92 3.14 -1.80
N TRP A 184 -7.33 4.05 -2.70
CA TRP A 184 -7.95 3.67 -3.95
C TRP A 184 -6.89 3.41 -5.02
N ASN A 185 -6.97 2.28 -5.68
CA ASN A 185 -6.14 1.98 -6.85
C ASN A 185 -6.65 2.76 -8.08
N GLY A 186 -5.88 2.75 -9.16
CA GLY A 186 -6.35 3.24 -10.45
C GLY A 186 -7.60 2.49 -10.93
N ASN A 187 -8.38 3.14 -11.77
CA ASN A 187 -9.58 2.55 -12.32
C ASN A 187 -9.26 1.52 -13.40
N ALA A 188 -10.10 0.50 -13.48
CA ALA A 188 -10.07 -0.43 -14.61
C ALA A 188 -10.39 0.31 -15.91
N PRO A 189 -9.81 -0.07 -17.05
CA PRO A 189 -10.21 0.45 -18.35
C PRO A 189 -11.71 0.31 -18.59
N ILE A 190 -12.34 1.35 -19.11
CA ILE A 190 -13.77 1.43 -19.35
C ILE A 190 -14.01 1.22 -20.85
N LEU A 191 -14.64 0.10 -21.22
CA LEU A 191 -15.13 -0.14 -22.58
C LEU A 191 -16.62 0.17 -22.60
N ALA A 192 -17.02 1.18 -23.31
CA ALA A 192 -18.42 1.59 -23.37
C ALA A 192 -18.77 2.25 -24.70
N GLY A 193 -20.01 2.10 -25.10
CA GLY A 193 -20.59 2.83 -26.21
C GLY A 193 -21.38 4.04 -25.75
N THR A 194 -21.52 5.05 -26.62
CA THR A 194 -22.46 6.15 -26.41
C THR A 194 -23.89 5.65 -26.52
N ALA A 195 -24.87 6.40 -26.01
CA ALA A 195 -26.27 5.95 -26.00
C ALA A 195 -26.85 5.80 -27.41
N ILE A 196 -27.56 4.71 -27.63
CA ILE A 196 -28.38 4.47 -28.82
C ILE A 196 -29.84 4.52 -28.37
N THR A 197 -30.66 5.35 -29.00
CA THR A 197 -32.09 5.46 -28.72
C THR A 197 -32.92 5.14 -29.97
N GLY A 198 -34.21 4.75 -29.81
CA GLY A 198 -35.07 4.41 -30.93
C GLY A 198 -34.94 2.97 -31.42
N ALA A 199 -33.80 2.30 -31.26
CA ALA A 199 -33.68 0.88 -31.44
C ALA A 199 -34.41 0.16 -30.31
N ALA A 200 -35.24 -0.85 -30.61
CA ALA A 200 -35.73 -1.72 -29.55
C ALA A 200 -34.48 -2.43 -28.94
N PRO A 201 -34.20 -2.28 -27.67
CA PRO A 201 -33.11 -3.02 -27.07
C PRO A 201 -33.40 -4.50 -27.22
N SER A 202 -32.60 -5.23 -27.99
CA SER A 202 -32.67 -6.69 -27.98
C SER A 202 -32.11 -7.09 -26.59
N VAL A 203 -33.08 -7.25 -25.69
CA VAL A 203 -32.83 -7.66 -24.33
C VAL A 203 -32.45 -9.12 -24.35
N ASN A 204 -31.19 -9.40 -24.31
CA ASN A 204 -30.71 -10.69 -23.89
C ASN A 204 -29.61 -10.53 -22.85
N ASN A 205 -29.97 -9.94 -21.71
CA ASN A 205 -29.07 -10.01 -20.58
C ASN A 205 -29.64 -11.04 -19.58
N ALA A 206 -28.93 -12.12 -19.43
CA ALA A 206 -29.22 -13.17 -18.46
C ALA A 206 -29.18 -12.69 -16.99
N THR A 207 -28.94 -11.41 -16.75
CA THR A 207 -28.81 -10.81 -15.41
C THR A 207 -29.91 -9.79 -15.11
N GLY A 208 -30.80 -9.46 -16.03
CA GLY A 208 -31.97 -8.62 -15.76
C GLY A 208 -31.72 -7.15 -15.46
N VAL A 209 -30.48 -6.66 -15.53
CA VAL A 209 -30.12 -5.25 -15.31
C VAL A 209 -29.79 -4.62 -16.67
N LEU A 210 -30.71 -3.91 -17.24
CA LEU A 210 -30.48 -3.00 -18.37
C LEU A 210 -29.71 -1.78 -17.81
N ALA A 211 -28.38 -1.75 -17.95
CA ALA A 211 -27.70 -0.47 -17.98
C ALA A 211 -28.23 0.29 -19.20
N ALA A 212 -28.76 1.49 -19.03
CA ALA A 212 -29.11 2.35 -20.15
C ALA A 212 -27.85 2.50 -21.01
N ALA A 213 -27.99 2.30 -22.35
CA ALA A 213 -26.86 2.48 -23.26
C ALA A 213 -26.21 3.84 -23.02
N GLY A 214 -24.89 3.88 -22.95
CA GLY A 214 -24.14 5.09 -22.57
C GLY A 214 -23.99 5.33 -21.07
N VAL A 215 -24.44 4.43 -20.20
CA VAL A 215 -24.25 4.53 -18.74
C VAL A 215 -23.57 3.27 -18.23
N VAL A 216 -22.48 3.40 -17.50
CA VAL A 216 -21.70 2.29 -16.97
C VAL A 216 -21.26 2.56 -15.52
N ASP A 217 -21.03 1.49 -14.77
CA ASP A 217 -20.52 1.58 -13.41
C ASP A 217 -18.99 1.43 -13.39
N LEU A 218 -18.32 2.34 -12.72
CA LEU A 218 -16.88 2.32 -12.54
C LEU A 218 -16.46 1.13 -11.70
N LYS A 219 -15.39 0.49 -12.11
CA LYS A 219 -14.73 -0.56 -11.33
C LYS A 219 -13.33 -0.13 -10.92
N SER A 220 -13.13 -0.06 -9.62
CA SER A 220 -11.82 0.12 -9.01
C SER A 220 -11.73 -0.74 -7.76
N SER A 221 -10.53 -0.94 -7.26
CA SER A 221 -10.29 -1.63 -6.00
C SER A 221 -9.76 -0.67 -4.96
N LYS A 222 -10.06 -0.96 -3.69
CA LYS A 222 -9.49 -0.27 -2.56
C LYS A 222 -8.66 -1.23 -1.70
N GLU A 223 -7.59 -0.72 -1.14
CA GLU A 223 -6.79 -1.39 -0.12
C GLU A 223 -7.03 -0.69 1.21
N GLU A 224 -7.43 -1.44 2.20
CA GLU A 224 -7.60 -0.95 3.56
C GLU A 224 -6.67 -1.74 4.47
N THR A 225 -5.80 -1.03 5.18
CA THR A 225 -4.80 -1.61 6.08
C THR A 225 -5.03 -1.08 7.48
N THR A 226 -5.38 -1.96 8.41
CA THR A 226 -5.44 -1.64 9.83
C THR A 226 -4.02 -1.62 10.39
N LYS A 227 -3.73 -0.64 11.25
CA LYS A 227 -2.44 -0.47 11.90
C LYS A 227 -2.50 -0.90 13.36
N ALA A 228 -1.35 -1.20 13.95
CA ALA A 228 -1.23 -1.56 15.36
C ALA A 228 -1.51 -0.35 16.27
N GLY A 229 -1.99 -0.64 17.46
CA GLY A 229 -2.11 0.38 18.51
C GLY A 229 -0.77 1.00 18.89
N ALA A 230 -0.82 2.09 19.62
CA ALA A 230 0.36 2.83 20.06
C ALA A 230 1.34 1.96 20.87
N VAL A 231 2.60 2.05 20.55
CA VAL A 231 3.69 1.34 21.25
C VAL A 231 4.53 2.34 22.02
N THR A 232 4.72 2.10 23.31
CA THR A 232 5.39 3.06 24.20
C THR A 232 6.51 2.41 24.99
N TRP A 233 7.66 3.11 25.12
CA TRP A 233 8.74 2.76 26.04
C TRP A 233 9.29 4.01 26.72
N GLN A 234 10.15 3.83 27.73
CA GLN A 234 10.70 4.94 28.50
C GLN A 234 12.22 4.85 28.60
N LYS A 235 12.90 5.98 28.46
CA LYS A 235 14.33 6.16 28.73
C LYS A 235 14.55 6.56 30.18
N VAL A 236 15.41 5.81 30.89
CA VAL A 236 15.65 6.00 32.31
C VAL A 236 17.12 5.87 32.68
N ASP A 237 17.48 6.36 33.87
CA ASP A 237 18.72 6.06 34.52
C ASP A 237 18.66 4.73 35.32
N LYS A 238 19.75 4.39 36.00
CA LYS A 238 19.84 3.18 36.86
C LYS A 238 18.84 3.15 38.02
N ASN A 239 18.28 4.30 38.41
CA ASN A 239 17.33 4.44 39.51
C ASN A 239 15.89 4.57 38.98
N ALA A 240 15.67 4.31 37.69
CA ALA A 240 14.41 4.49 36.97
C ALA A 240 13.92 5.97 36.85
N ALA A 241 14.80 6.94 37.07
CA ALA A 241 14.50 8.34 36.80
C ALA A 241 14.53 8.62 35.29
N ALA A 242 13.55 9.39 34.79
CA ALA A 242 13.42 9.72 33.38
C ALA A 242 14.67 10.43 32.83
N LEU A 243 15.08 10.08 31.63
CA LEU A 243 16.19 10.70 30.92
C LEU A 243 15.72 11.25 29.57
N THR A 244 16.20 12.46 29.25
CA THR A 244 16.03 13.10 27.95
C THR A 244 17.36 13.15 27.18
N GLY A 245 17.30 13.43 25.86
CA GLY A 245 18.50 13.62 25.04
C GLY A 245 19.12 12.34 24.49
N ALA A 246 18.49 11.18 24.70
CA ALA A 246 18.79 9.97 23.95
C ALA A 246 18.14 10.03 22.56
N GLU A 247 18.82 9.44 21.56
CA GLU A 247 18.28 9.32 20.21
C GLU A 247 18.19 7.86 19.83
N PHE A 248 17.08 7.51 19.15
CA PHE A 248 16.83 6.16 18.66
C PHE A 248 16.52 6.15 17.17
N GLN A 249 16.88 5.05 16.53
CA GLN A 249 16.41 4.71 15.17
C GLN A 249 15.63 3.40 15.20
N VAL A 250 14.68 3.27 14.27
CA VAL A 250 13.79 2.11 14.15
C VAL A 250 13.96 1.48 12.78
N TYR A 251 14.05 0.17 12.74
CA TYR A 251 14.19 -0.63 11.53
C TYR A 251 13.08 -1.67 11.45
N GLU A 252 12.54 -1.93 10.27
CA GLU A 252 11.60 -3.03 10.06
C GLU A 252 12.36 -4.37 10.05
N GLY A 253 11.86 -5.36 10.77
CA GLY A 253 12.47 -6.67 10.96
C GLY A 253 13.37 -6.76 12.20
N ASP A 254 13.84 -7.97 12.50
CA ASP A 254 14.85 -8.20 13.55
C ASP A 254 16.26 -8.03 12.95
N VAL A 255 16.82 -6.85 13.07
CA VAL A 255 18.20 -6.52 12.68
C VAL A 255 19.14 -6.48 13.90
N SER A 256 18.71 -6.97 15.06
CA SER A 256 19.46 -6.87 16.31
C SER A 256 20.80 -7.64 16.28
N GLY A 257 20.93 -8.65 15.46
CA GLY A 257 22.15 -9.44 15.29
C GLY A 257 23.13 -8.90 14.26
N LEU A 258 22.79 -7.84 13.52
CA LEU A 258 23.68 -7.28 12.51
C LEU A 258 24.87 -6.55 13.13
N SER A 259 26.02 -6.64 12.49
CA SER A 259 27.20 -5.81 12.77
C SER A 259 26.94 -4.34 12.44
N ALA A 260 27.78 -3.44 12.93
CA ALA A 260 27.67 -2.00 12.65
C ALA A 260 27.74 -1.67 11.15
N ASP A 261 28.57 -2.42 10.39
CA ASP A 261 28.72 -2.19 8.95
C ASP A 261 27.52 -2.72 8.14
N GLU A 262 26.95 -3.87 8.52
CA GLU A 262 25.73 -4.39 7.93
C GLU A 262 24.54 -3.48 8.24
N LEU A 263 24.49 -2.89 9.43
CA LEU A 263 23.42 -1.97 9.81
C LEU A 263 23.48 -0.65 9.01
N LYS A 264 24.67 -0.16 8.64
CA LYS A 264 24.82 1.02 7.77
C LYS A 264 24.18 0.83 6.38
N ALA A 265 24.08 -0.42 5.92
CA ALA A 265 23.41 -0.75 4.65
C ALA A 265 21.88 -0.81 4.78
N LYS A 266 21.33 -0.70 5.98
CA LYS A 266 19.88 -0.66 6.25
C LYS A 266 19.40 0.78 6.35
N THR A 267 18.22 1.02 5.80
CA THR A 267 17.57 2.33 5.90
C THR A 267 16.63 2.32 7.10
N PRO A 268 16.82 3.24 8.08
CA PRO A 268 15.88 3.39 9.17
C PRO A 268 14.54 3.92 8.67
N LEU A 269 13.48 3.57 9.37
CA LEU A 269 12.13 4.04 9.09
C LEU A 269 12.01 5.53 9.34
N LYS A 270 11.17 6.20 8.56
CA LYS A 270 10.87 7.62 8.70
C LYS A 270 9.56 7.82 9.43
N PHE A 271 9.53 8.86 10.26
CA PHE A 271 8.38 9.22 11.09
C PHE A 271 8.06 10.70 10.94
N ASN A 272 6.80 11.03 11.15
CA ASN A 272 6.34 12.38 11.42
C ASN A 272 6.11 12.52 12.91
N GLY A 273 6.49 13.65 13.49
CA GLY A 273 6.29 13.92 14.91
C GLY A 273 7.53 14.43 15.61
N SER A 274 7.40 14.74 16.89
CA SER A 274 8.44 15.27 17.77
C SER A 274 8.06 15.03 19.22
N ASN A 275 8.94 15.43 20.16
CA ASN A 275 8.66 15.42 21.60
C ASN A 275 8.07 14.08 22.09
N GLY A 276 8.66 12.97 21.68
CA GLY A 276 8.30 11.64 22.12
C GLY A 276 7.08 11.02 21.44
N ALA A 277 6.38 11.71 20.56
CA ALA A 277 5.22 11.17 19.84
C ALA A 277 5.48 11.17 18.32
N TYR A 278 5.40 10.01 17.72
CA TYR A 278 5.80 9.77 16.34
C TYR A 278 4.83 8.85 15.62
N SER A 279 4.48 9.17 14.38
CA SER A 279 3.67 8.33 13.50
C SER A 279 4.50 7.85 12.31
N LEU A 280 4.47 6.55 12.05
CA LEU A 280 5.22 5.94 10.95
C LEU A 280 4.76 6.49 9.60
N LEU A 281 5.70 6.99 8.82
CA LEU A 281 5.46 7.39 7.43
C LEU A 281 5.62 6.17 6.52
N THR A 282 4.60 5.91 5.71
CA THR A 282 4.70 4.95 4.62
C THR A 282 5.21 5.67 3.38
N ALA A 283 6.31 5.18 2.80
CA ALA A 283 6.80 5.68 1.52
C ALA A 283 5.73 5.47 0.44
N ASN A 284 5.37 6.54 -0.27
CA ASN A 284 4.63 6.43 -1.53
C ASN A 284 5.57 5.89 -2.62
N ALA A 285 5.02 5.40 -3.71
CA ALA A 285 5.81 4.81 -4.81
C ALA A 285 6.90 5.75 -5.36
N ASP A 286 6.76 7.06 -5.19
CA ASP A 286 7.71 8.09 -5.62
C ASP A 286 8.65 8.61 -4.51
N VAL A 287 8.67 7.96 -3.35
CA VAL A 287 9.62 8.13 -2.22
C VAL A 287 9.93 9.58 -1.83
N THR A 288 8.99 10.49 -1.91
CA THR A 288 9.13 11.81 -1.29
C THR A 288 8.43 11.81 0.06
N TYR A 289 9.23 11.94 1.12
CA TYR A 289 8.67 12.14 2.46
C TYR A 289 8.26 13.61 2.64
N PRO A 290 7.22 13.90 3.44
CA PRO A 290 6.84 15.28 3.75
C PRO A 290 7.97 16.01 4.49
N GLU A 291 7.97 17.33 4.40
CA GLU A 291 8.87 18.17 5.19
C GLU A 291 8.72 17.87 6.69
N GLY A 292 9.83 17.78 7.40
CA GLY A 292 9.86 17.41 8.82
C GLY A 292 9.91 15.91 9.10
N ALA A 293 9.93 15.04 8.08
CA ALA A 293 10.14 13.60 8.27
C ALA A 293 11.50 13.33 8.93
N THR A 294 11.51 12.55 10.02
CA THR A 294 12.70 12.19 10.76
C THR A 294 12.89 10.68 10.88
N ASP A 295 14.12 10.20 10.89
CA ASP A 295 14.50 8.83 11.31
C ASP A 295 15.10 8.79 12.71
N THR A 296 15.25 9.94 13.34
CA THR A 296 15.85 10.09 14.66
C THR A 296 14.77 10.49 15.67
N LEU A 297 14.50 9.59 16.60
CA LEU A 297 13.48 9.78 17.64
C LEU A 297 14.09 10.33 18.90
N GLN A 298 13.45 11.32 19.52
CA GLN A 298 13.82 11.91 20.81
C GLN A 298 12.64 11.80 21.78
N SER A 299 12.93 11.66 23.08
CA SER A 299 11.87 11.55 24.08
C SER A 299 11.17 12.88 24.36
N ASN A 300 10.00 12.78 25.01
CA ASN A 300 9.44 13.93 25.73
C ASN A 300 10.18 14.20 27.04
N ALA A 301 9.69 15.16 27.83
CA ALA A 301 10.30 15.55 29.12
C ALA A 301 10.29 14.40 30.15
N GLU A 302 9.37 13.47 30.06
CA GLU A 302 9.25 12.28 30.93
C GLU A 302 10.06 11.09 30.40
N GLY A 303 10.93 11.27 29.43
CA GLY A 303 11.73 10.21 28.83
C GLY A 303 10.93 9.21 27.98
N LYS A 304 9.68 9.52 27.61
CA LYS A 304 8.78 8.62 26.88
C LYS A 304 8.93 8.76 25.38
N TYR A 305 8.75 7.62 24.70
CA TYR A 305 8.62 7.48 23.26
C TYR A 305 7.32 6.74 22.97
N THR A 306 6.54 7.23 22.04
CA THR A 306 5.31 6.62 21.55
C THR A 306 5.37 6.53 20.03
N LEU A 307 5.21 5.33 19.49
CA LEU A 307 5.10 5.08 18.06
C LEU A 307 3.68 4.69 17.70
N ASN A 308 3.13 5.35 16.71
CA ASN A 308 1.84 5.07 16.10
C ASN A 308 2.00 4.60 14.66
N GLY A 309 0.97 3.98 14.12
CA GLY A 309 0.88 3.65 12.71
C GLY A 309 1.75 2.47 12.27
N LEU A 310 2.24 1.65 13.19
CA LEU A 310 3.01 0.44 12.90
C LEU A 310 2.12 -0.62 12.24
N LYS A 311 2.71 -1.46 11.39
CA LYS A 311 2.00 -2.59 10.76
C LYS A 311 1.67 -3.67 11.80
N LEU A 312 0.56 -4.37 11.62
CA LEU A 312 0.23 -5.57 12.42
C LEU A 312 1.18 -6.73 12.13
N ASN A 313 1.35 -7.64 13.09
CA ASN A 313 2.19 -8.84 12.98
C ASN A 313 3.62 -8.57 12.48
N THR A 314 4.19 -7.45 12.85
CA THR A 314 5.48 -7.01 12.32
C THR A 314 6.46 -6.80 13.46
N THR A 315 7.67 -7.26 13.27
CA THR A 315 8.78 -7.02 14.21
C THR A 315 9.56 -5.80 13.76
N TYR A 316 9.92 -4.96 14.71
CA TYR A 316 10.75 -3.78 14.53
C TYR A 316 11.93 -3.86 15.49
N THR A 317 13.11 -3.41 15.06
CA THR A 317 14.27 -3.26 15.92
C THR A 317 14.49 -1.79 16.24
N VAL A 318 14.60 -1.46 17.52
CA VAL A 318 14.89 -0.11 18.03
C VAL A 318 16.29 -0.10 18.58
N ILE A 319 17.11 0.85 18.12
CA ILE A 319 18.52 0.96 18.46
C ILE A 319 18.81 2.38 18.98
N GLU A 320 19.40 2.48 20.14
CA GLU A 320 19.91 3.76 20.67
C GLU A 320 21.16 4.17 19.89
N THR A 321 21.10 5.31 19.22
CA THR A 321 22.19 5.86 18.40
C THR A 321 22.99 6.93 19.12
N LYS A 322 22.39 7.54 20.16
CA LYS A 322 23.05 8.53 21.00
C LYS A 322 22.54 8.45 22.44
N VAL A 323 23.45 8.39 23.37
CA VAL A 323 23.12 8.41 24.80
C VAL A 323 22.98 9.85 25.31
N PRO A 324 22.23 10.08 26.42
CA PRO A 324 22.19 11.38 27.09
C PRO A 324 23.54 11.87 27.51
N THR A 325 23.73 13.20 27.61
CA THR A 325 24.96 13.82 28.10
C THR A 325 25.31 13.32 29.50
N GLY A 326 26.54 12.91 29.69
CA GLY A 326 27.06 12.38 30.97
C GLY A 326 26.87 10.89 31.18
N TYR A 327 26.35 10.16 30.19
CA TYR A 327 26.27 8.71 30.18
C TYR A 327 27.31 8.08 29.24
N ASN A 328 27.60 6.79 29.43
CA ASN A 328 28.64 6.11 28.68
C ASN A 328 28.07 5.53 27.36
N GLY A 329 28.56 6.03 26.23
CA GLY A 329 28.13 5.62 24.90
C GLY A 329 28.51 4.20 24.45
N THR A 330 29.32 3.47 25.25
CA THR A 330 29.58 2.05 25.00
C THR A 330 28.38 1.17 25.36
N PHE A 331 27.54 1.64 26.30
CA PHE A 331 26.41 0.88 26.81
C PHE A 331 25.10 1.45 26.25
N VAL A 332 24.75 1.03 25.01
CA VAL A 332 23.57 1.48 24.30
C VAL A 332 22.46 0.43 24.39
N GLY A 333 21.21 0.90 24.47
CA GLY A 333 20.03 0.06 24.46
C GLY A 333 19.71 -0.43 23.05
N LYS A 334 19.28 -1.69 22.96
CA LYS A 334 18.78 -2.32 21.75
C LYS A 334 17.67 -3.30 22.10
N PHE A 335 16.54 -3.25 21.37
CA PHE A 335 15.41 -4.14 21.63
C PHE A 335 14.55 -4.32 20.39
N THR A 336 13.71 -5.34 20.40
CA THR A 336 12.69 -5.54 19.38
C THR A 336 11.30 -5.28 19.95
N ILE A 337 10.42 -4.79 19.06
CA ILE A 337 8.98 -4.64 19.26
C ILE A 337 8.32 -5.55 18.26
N THR A 338 7.42 -6.43 18.70
CA THR A 338 6.57 -7.21 17.80
C THR A 338 5.13 -6.81 18.04
N THR A 339 4.49 -6.23 17.02
CA THR A 339 3.10 -5.80 17.08
C THR A 339 2.16 -6.98 17.02
N GLY A 340 0.98 -6.84 17.62
CA GLY A 340 -0.03 -7.89 17.65
C GLY A 340 -0.73 -8.13 16.30
N ALA A 341 -1.58 -9.15 16.29
CA ALA A 341 -2.36 -9.55 15.12
C ALA A 341 -3.57 -8.64 14.86
N THR A 342 -3.96 -7.83 15.84
CA THR A 342 -5.07 -6.87 15.77
C THR A 342 -4.62 -5.53 16.36
N ALA A 343 -5.35 -4.46 16.07
CA ALA A 343 -5.05 -3.12 16.57
C ALA A 343 -5.05 -3.05 18.12
N ASP A 344 -5.92 -3.81 18.77
CA ASP A 344 -6.06 -3.83 20.22
C ASP A 344 -5.09 -4.79 20.92
N ALA A 345 -4.38 -5.63 20.18
CA ALA A 345 -3.43 -6.57 20.74
C ALA A 345 -2.16 -5.83 21.18
N ALA A 346 -1.79 -6.02 22.44
CA ALA A 346 -0.58 -5.42 23.00
C ALA A 346 0.67 -5.88 22.23
N ALA A 347 1.57 -4.94 21.94
CA ALA A 347 2.89 -5.26 21.40
C ALA A 347 3.75 -5.96 22.45
N THR A 348 4.61 -6.87 21.99
CA THR A 348 5.61 -7.53 22.84
C THR A 348 6.98 -6.92 22.62
N PHE A 349 7.75 -6.84 23.71
CA PHE A 349 9.10 -6.28 23.70
C PHE A 349 10.12 -7.34 24.10
N ALA A 350 11.29 -7.31 23.48
CA ALA A 350 12.42 -8.14 23.86
C ALA A 350 13.73 -7.37 23.82
N GLY A 351 14.42 -7.28 24.95
CA GLY A 351 15.78 -6.71 25.02
C GLY A 351 16.75 -7.53 24.17
N LYS A 352 17.60 -6.84 23.42
CA LYS A 352 18.58 -7.41 22.49
C LYS A 352 20.00 -6.87 22.73
N ASP A 353 20.17 -5.99 23.69
CA ASP A 353 21.51 -5.51 24.09
C ASP A 353 22.22 -6.52 25.00
N ALA A 354 23.55 -6.55 24.92
CA ALA A 354 24.38 -7.49 25.69
C ALA A 354 24.40 -7.22 27.20
N TRP A 355 23.89 -6.07 27.64
CA TRP A 355 24.03 -5.58 29.00
C TRP A 355 22.71 -5.61 29.79
N ASN A 356 21.63 -6.10 29.18
CA ASN A 356 20.28 -6.13 29.75
C ASN A 356 19.78 -4.73 30.20
N LEU A 357 20.08 -3.74 29.38
CA LEU A 357 19.66 -2.35 29.60
C LEU A 357 18.20 -2.13 29.18
N SER A 358 17.71 -2.93 28.23
CA SER A 358 16.38 -2.87 27.64
C SER A 358 15.52 -4.01 28.17
N LYS A 359 14.57 -3.69 29.08
CA LYS A 359 13.73 -4.70 29.73
C LYS A 359 12.41 -4.13 30.24
N ASP A 360 11.45 -5.00 30.51
CA ASP A 360 10.23 -4.64 31.23
C ASP A 360 10.54 -4.32 32.69
N ASN A 361 9.91 -3.28 33.20
CA ASN A 361 9.92 -2.92 34.60
C ASN A 361 8.49 -2.60 35.03
N LYS A 362 7.83 -3.57 35.65
CA LYS A 362 6.47 -3.48 36.18
C LYS A 362 5.43 -3.00 35.14
N GLY A 363 5.48 -3.55 33.92
CA GLY A 363 4.55 -3.24 32.83
C GLY A 363 4.93 -2.01 32.02
N THR A 364 6.09 -1.41 32.26
CA THR A 364 6.67 -0.37 31.41
C THR A 364 7.98 -0.86 30.84
N PHE A 365 8.09 -0.93 29.51
CA PHE A 365 9.37 -1.26 28.91
C PHE A 365 10.33 -0.08 29.02
N GLN A 366 11.50 -0.31 29.63
CA GLN A 366 12.49 0.71 29.92
C GLN A 366 13.83 0.42 29.26
N VAL A 367 14.48 1.49 28.80
CA VAL A 367 15.86 1.47 28.30
C VAL A 367 16.72 2.30 29.25
N THR A 368 17.64 1.63 29.91
CA THR A 368 18.49 2.24 30.98
C THR A 368 19.81 2.71 30.39
N ASN A 369 20.26 3.92 30.71
CA ASN A 369 21.67 4.28 30.54
C ASN A 369 22.44 4.28 31.88
N VAL A 370 23.73 3.97 31.77
CA VAL A 370 24.65 3.90 32.87
C VAL A 370 25.88 4.79 32.63
N LYS A 371 26.49 5.32 33.70
CA LYS A 371 27.67 6.20 33.60
C LYS A 371 28.98 5.41 33.51
N ASN A 372 28.98 4.21 34.06
CA ASN A 372 30.15 3.33 34.08
C ASN A 372 29.72 1.85 34.24
N ILE A 373 30.67 0.95 34.08
CA ILE A 373 30.46 -0.51 34.11
C ILE A 373 29.90 -1.01 35.46
N THR A 374 30.17 -0.34 36.57
CA THR A 374 29.69 -0.77 37.90
C THR A 374 28.20 -0.53 38.12
N GLN A 375 27.55 0.22 37.21
CA GLN A 375 26.13 0.51 37.24
C GLN A 375 25.32 -0.41 36.34
N LEU A 376 25.97 -1.33 35.62
CA LEU A 376 25.26 -2.32 34.79
C LEU A 376 24.36 -3.21 35.65
N PRO A 377 23.20 -3.62 35.14
CA PRO A 377 22.32 -4.56 35.82
C PRO A 377 23.09 -5.85 36.13
N LEU A 378 23.13 -6.25 37.39
CA LEU A 378 23.74 -7.49 37.84
C LEU A 378 22.78 -8.67 37.55
N THR A 379 22.68 -9.09 36.30
CA THR A 379 21.81 -10.20 35.94
C THR A 379 22.59 -11.30 35.21
N GLY A 380 22.55 -12.51 35.75
CA GLY A 380 22.93 -13.76 35.11
C GLY A 380 24.33 -13.79 34.49
N ALA A 381 24.41 -13.75 33.15
CA ALA A 381 25.67 -13.91 32.42
C ALA A 381 26.68 -12.77 32.62
N ALA A 382 26.25 -11.50 32.66
CA ALA A 382 27.15 -10.37 32.84
C ALA A 382 27.75 -10.31 34.29
N GLY A 383 26.91 -10.62 35.29
CA GLY A 383 27.37 -10.78 36.67
C GLY A 383 28.35 -11.94 36.82
N THR A 384 28.03 -13.11 36.24
CA THR A 384 28.92 -14.28 36.27
C THR A 384 30.23 -14.03 35.53
N MET A 385 30.22 -13.31 34.40
CA MET A 385 31.43 -12.98 33.66
C MET A 385 32.33 -12.02 34.46
N LEU A 386 31.76 -10.99 35.11
CA LEU A 386 32.49 -10.06 35.95
C LEU A 386 33.10 -10.78 37.16
N PHE A 387 32.33 -11.63 37.84
CA PHE A 387 32.83 -12.43 38.97
C PHE A 387 33.88 -13.46 38.52
N SER A 388 33.75 -14.04 37.32
CA SER A 388 34.77 -14.95 36.77
C SER A 388 36.08 -14.22 36.48
N VAL A 389 36.04 -13.04 35.89
CA VAL A 389 37.24 -12.21 35.61
C VAL A 389 37.91 -11.78 36.93
N ILE A 390 37.14 -11.28 37.89
CA ILE A 390 37.67 -10.89 39.21
C ILE A 390 38.24 -12.13 39.92
N GLY A 391 37.56 -13.26 39.89
CA GLY A 391 38.02 -14.52 40.45
C GLY A 391 39.34 -15.00 39.86
N LEU A 392 39.49 -14.92 38.54
CA LEU A 392 40.74 -15.25 37.82
C LEU A 392 41.88 -14.29 38.15
N LEU A 393 41.60 -13.00 38.30
CA LEU A 393 42.61 -12.01 38.71
C LEU A 393 43.11 -12.27 40.14
N ILE A 394 42.20 -12.56 41.08
CA ILE A 394 42.53 -12.90 42.46
C ILE A 394 43.32 -14.20 42.52
N ALA A 395 42.91 -15.23 41.81
CA ALA A 395 43.62 -16.51 41.73
C ALA A 395 45.02 -16.32 41.12
N GLY A 396 45.16 -15.56 40.05
CA GLY A 396 46.45 -15.22 39.45
C GLY A 396 47.39 -14.47 40.39
N ALA A 397 46.87 -13.48 41.13
CA ALA A 397 47.64 -12.75 42.15
C ALA A 397 48.07 -13.69 43.30
N ALA A 398 47.18 -14.55 43.78
CA ALA A 398 47.50 -15.51 44.83
C ALA A 398 48.59 -16.50 44.42
N VAL A 399 48.53 -17.04 43.18
CA VAL A 399 49.58 -17.92 42.64
C VAL A 399 50.90 -17.18 42.51
N THR A 400 50.92 -15.94 42.08
CA THR A 400 52.12 -15.13 41.94
C THR A 400 52.78 -14.89 43.29
N VAL A 401 51.99 -14.53 44.31
CA VAL A 401 52.50 -14.34 45.70
C VAL A 401 53.01 -15.65 46.26
N PHE A 402 52.33 -16.78 46.06
CA PHE A 402 52.74 -18.10 46.51
C PHE A 402 54.07 -18.53 45.88
N VAL A 403 54.23 -18.40 44.57
CA VAL A 403 55.48 -18.75 43.87
C VAL A 403 56.62 -17.86 44.32
N LYS A 404 56.39 -16.55 44.46
CA LYS A 404 57.41 -15.62 44.97
C LYS A 404 57.82 -15.92 46.41
N SER A 405 56.87 -16.23 47.29
CA SER A 405 57.11 -16.63 48.67
C SER A 405 57.95 -17.93 48.76
N ARG A 406 57.66 -18.90 47.87
CA ARG A 406 58.41 -20.16 47.87
C ARG A 406 59.83 -20.03 47.32
N SER A 407 60.02 -19.14 46.32
CA SER A 407 61.36 -18.84 45.80
C SER A 407 62.24 -18.09 46.82
N THR A 408 61.61 -17.14 47.55
CA THR A 408 62.34 -16.39 48.65
C THR A 408 62.73 -17.32 49.80
N LYS A 409 61.86 -18.27 50.21
CA LYS A 409 62.20 -19.26 51.25
C LYS A 409 63.30 -20.22 50.77
N ARG A 410 63.40 -20.57 49.53
CA ARG A 410 64.51 -21.41 49.01
C ARG A 410 65.83 -20.64 48.94
N ALA A 411 65.82 -19.32 48.64
CA ALA A 411 66.99 -18.50 48.62
C ALA A 411 67.56 -18.17 50.03
N LEU A 412 66.71 -18.23 51.09
CA LEU A 412 67.09 -18.03 52.47
C LEU A 412 67.63 -19.29 53.14
N ASN A 413 67.43 -20.50 52.59
CA ASN A 413 67.87 -21.79 53.10
C ASN A 413 69.01 -22.43 52.29
N ALA A 414 69.60 -21.71 51.34
CA ALA A 414 70.82 -22.04 50.59
C ALA A 414 71.97 -21.16 51.04
#